data_52fcdced3a45c1b7dbf13ecf4c396fd9
#
_entry.id   52fcdced3a45c1b7dbf13ecf4c396fd9
#
_cell.length_a   1.000
_cell.length_b   1.000
_cell.length_c   1.000
_cell.angle_alpha   90.00
_cell.angle_beta   90.00
_cell.angle_gamma   90.00
#
_symmetry.space_group_name_H-M   'P 1'
#
loop_
_entity.id
_entity.type
_entity.pdbx_description
1 polymer ?
#
loop_
_entity_poly.entity_id
_entity_poly.type
_entity_poly.pdbx_seq_one_letter_code
_entity_poly.pdbx_strand_id
1 'polypeptide(L)'
;MNNPFAENCQAILNFRIEQEELSSRLYQSMSLWLNNKGYEGAAKAWKKDSEDEMTHAQWAKDFLLDMGINPKLPTLSEPARDFAGLPDIIRQSFDHEVKVTQQCNELAIYAFTNGNHLLYQLAQKYLTEQQEELGKVQTLVDKLVAFGEDPIALKMLDNELKS
;
A
#
# COMPACT_ATOMS: atom_id res chain seq x y z
N MET A 1 6.06 -9.27 -33.46
CA MET A 1 7.18 -10.02 -32.84
C MET A 1 6.71 -10.60 -31.52
N ASN A 2 7.09 -11.81 -31.23
CA ASN A 2 6.69 -12.49 -30.02
C ASN A 2 7.66 -12.14 -28.88
N ASN A 3 7.15 -11.68 -27.72
CA ASN A 3 7.90 -11.46 -26.50
C ASN A 3 7.39 -12.44 -25.43
N PRO A 4 8.11 -13.54 -25.15
CA PRO A 4 7.64 -14.54 -24.22
C PRO A 4 7.53 -14.00 -22.76
N PHE A 5 8.24 -12.92 -22.43
CA PHE A 5 8.15 -12.31 -21.11
C PHE A 5 6.90 -11.43 -20.93
N ALA A 6 6.22 -11.08 -22.01
CA ALA A 6 4.93 -10.39 -21.98
C ALA A 6 3.76 -11.34 -21.71
N GLU A 7 3.95 -12.64 -21.95
CA GLU A 7 2.89 -13.63 -21.78
C GLU A 7 2.46 -13.73 -20.31
N ASN A 8 1.14 -13.78 -20.10
CA ASN A 8 0.52 -13.97 -18.78
C ASN A 8 0.82 -12.88 -17.73
N CYS A 9 1.34 -11.70 -18.16
CA CYS A 9 1.60 -10.58 -17.23
C CYS A 9 0.40 -9.65 -17.04
N GLN A 10 -0.44 -9.51 -18.07
CA GLN A 10 -1.44 -8.43 -18.14
C GLN A 10 -2.46 -8.50 -17.00
N ALA A 11 -3.08 -9.65 -16.78
CA ALA A 11 -4.14 -9.79 -15.78
C ALA A 11 -3.62 -9.56 -14.35
N ILE A 12 -2.49 -10.17 -14.01
CA ILE A 12 -1.94 -10.08 -12.66
C ILE A 12 -1.38 -8.69 -12.34
N LEU A 13 -0.83 -8.00 -13.34
CA LEU A 13 -0.33 -6.63 -13.14
C LEU A 13 -1.43 -5.58 -13.21
N ASN A 14 -2.47 -5.77 -14.02
CA ASN A 14 -3.65 -4.91 -13.93
C ASN A 14 -4.33 -5.03 -12.56
N PHE A 15 -4.35 -6.23 -11.98
CA PHE A 15 -4.78 -6.43 -10.59
C PHE A 15 -3.87 -5.69 -9.61
N ARG A 16 -2.55 -5.76 -9.79
CA ARG A 16 -1.62 -5.03 -8.92
C ARG A 16 -1.82 -3.52 -9.01
N ILE A 17 -2.02 -2.98 -10.19
CA ILE A 17 -2.33 -1.54 -10.40
C ILE A 17 -3.60 -1.17 -9.63
N GLU A 18 -4.66 -1.95 -9.78
CA GLU A 18 -5.93 -1.70 -9.06
C GLU A 18 -5.74 -1.70 -7.55
N GLN A 19 -5.02 -2.69 -7.01
CA GLN A 19 -4.81 -2.81 -5.57
C GLN A 19 -3.96 -1.66 -5.00
N GLU A 20 -2.93 -1.21 -5.73
CA GLU A 20 -2.11 -0.06 -5.31
C GLU A 20 -2.93 1.24 -5.36
N GLU A 21 -3.73 1.44 -6.38
CA GLU A 21 -4.58 2.63 -6.48
C GLU A 21 -5.72 2.61 -5.44
N LEU A 22 -6.28 1.45 -5.11
CA LEU A 22 -7.23 1.30 -4.00
C LEU A 22 -6.57 1.61 -2.66
N SER A 23 -5.33 1.15 -2.44
CA SER A 23 -4.54 1.48 -1.24
C SER A 23 -4.32 2.98 -1.11
N SER A 24 -3.97 3.65 -2.22
CA SER A 24 -3.82 5.11 -2.26
C SER A 24 -5.09 5.82 -1.82
N ARG A 25 -6.25 5.41 -2.36
CA ARG A 25 -7.55 6.00 -2.01
C ARG A 25 -7.92 5.75 -0.56
N LEU A 26 -7.67 4.57 -0.03
CA LEU A 26 -7.91 4.26 1.38
C LEU A 26 -7.07 5.16 2.29
N TYR A 27 -5.78 5.28 2.04
CA TYR A 27 -4.89 6.11 2.85
C TYR A 27 -5.20 7.60 2.70
N GLN A 28 -5.62 8.04 1.53
CA GLN A 28 -6.12 9.41 1.35
C GLN A 28 -7.37 9.67 2.19
N SER A 29 -8.32 8.73 2.22
CA SER A 29 -9.52 8.83 3.05
C SER A 29 -9.18 8.88 4.54
N MET A 30 -8.26 8.03 4.99
CA MET A 30 -7.74 8.05 6.37
C MET A 30 -7.08 9.39 6.70
N SER A 31 -6.25 9.91 5.81
CA SER A 31 -5.60 11.22 5.97
C SER A 31 -6.62 12.36 6.14
N LEU A 32 -7.64 12.39 5.30
CA LEU A 32 -8.69 13.42 5.36
C LEU A 32 -9.46 13.33 6.68
N TRP A 33 -9.81 12.12 7.12
CA TRP A 33 -10.48 11.92 8.40
C TRP A 33 -9.60 12.36 9.58
N LEU A 34 -8.32 11.98 9.59
CA LEU A 34 -7.37 12.36 10.63
C LEU A 34 -7.22 13.88 10.72
N ASN A 35 -7.13 14.55 9.58
CA ASN A 35 -7.03 16.01 9.52
C ASN A 35 -8.30 16.66 10.09
N ASN A 36 -9.47 16.15 9.72
CA ASN A 36 -10.75 16.63 10.22
C ASN A 36 -10.88 16.47 11.76
N LYS A 37 -10.20 15.48 12.33
CA LYS A 37 -10.23 15.21 13.79
C LYS A 37 -9.08 15.87 14.57
N GLY A 38 -8.22 16.63 13.89
CA GLY A 38 -7.13 17.37 14.54
C GLY A 38 -5.82 16.60 14.67
N TYR A 39 -5.70 15.42 14.05
CA TYR A 39 -4.45 14.66 14.01
C TYR A 39 -3.60 15.07 12.81
N GLU A 40 -3.00 16.25 12.87
CA GLU A 40 -2.28 16.83 11.74
C GLU A 40 -1.02 16.06 11.34
N GLY A 41 -0.28 15.53 12.33
CA GLY A 41 0.92 14.74 12.09
C GLY A 41 0.60 13.41 11.42
N ALA A 42 -0.38 12.70 11.96
CA ALA A 42 -0.86 11.45 11.38
C ALA A 42 -1.46 11.69 9.98
N ALA A 43 -2.25 12.74 9.79
CA ALA A 43 -2.82 13.09 8.50
C ALA A 43 -1.73 13.27 7.43
N LYS A 44 -0.63 13.94 7.79
CA LYS A 44 0.52 14.13 6.88
C LYS A 44 1.19 12.80 6.53
N ALA A 45 1.35 11.92 7.52
CA ALA A 45 1.96 10.60 7.31
C ALA A 45 1.12 9.74 6.35
N TRP A 46 -0.19 9.63 6.58
CA TRP A 46 -1.09 8.86 5.71
C TRP A 46 -1.25 9.46 4.32
N LYS A 47 -1.17 10.80 4.21
CA LYS A 47 -1.14 11.45 2.88
C LYS A 47 0.09 11.04 2.09
N LYS A 48 1.26 11.02 2.75
CA LYS A 48 2.50 10.58 2.11
C LYS A 48 2.40 9.12 1.67
N ASP A 49 1.88 8.24 2.52
CA ASP A 49 1.68 6.83 2.18
C ASP A 49 0.72 6.69 0.98
N SER A 50 -0.35 7.50 0.91
CA SER A 50 -1.24 7.53 -0.26
C SER A 50 -0.50 7.89 -1.56
N GLU A 51 0.39 8.86 -1.51
CA GLU A 51 1.20 9.27 -2.66
C GLU A 51 2.21 8.17 -3.05
N ASP A 52 2.82 7.52 -2.09
CA ASP A 52 3.76 6.42 -2.31
C ASP A 52 3.06 5.23 -3.03
N GLU A 53 1.80 4.93 -2.69
CA GLU A 53 1.03 3.88 -3.35
C GLU A 53 0.80 4.14 -4.84
N MET A 54 0.63 5.39 -5.24
CA MET A 54 0.54 5.75 -6.66
C MET A 54 1.87 5.51 -7.39
N THR A 55 2.99 5.71 -6.72
CA THR A 55 4.32 5.35 -7.24
C THR A 55 4.44 3.83 -7.42
N HIS A 56 3.94 3.05 -6.47
CA HIS A 56 3.92 1.59 -6.56
C HIS A 56 3.04 1.10 -7.72
N ALA A 57 1.89 1.73 -7.96
CA ALA A 57 1.07 1.45 -9.14
C ALA A 57 1.84 1.73 -10.44
N GLN A 58 2.63 2.79 -10.46
CA GLN A 58 3.42 3.17 -11.63
C GLN A 58 4.47 2.10 -11.99
N TRP A 59 5.05 1.40 -11.01
CA TRP A 59 5.99 0.30 -11.29
C TRP A 59 5.37 -0.78 -12.17
N ALA A 60 4.14 -1.18 -11.88
CA ALA A 60 3.44 -2.18 -12.68
C ALA A 60 3.07 -1.65 -14.07
N LYS A 61 2.65 -0.38 -14.16
CA LYS A 61 2.36 0.29 -15.43
C LYS A 61 3.60 0.33 -16.33
N ASP A 62 4.73 0.73 -15.77
CA ASP A 62 6.01 0.81 -16.50
C ASP A 62 6.45 -0.58 -17.00
N PHE A 63 6.33 -1.60 -16.16
CA PHE A 63 6.65 -2.97 -16.57
C PHE A 63 5.79 -3.42 -17.76
N LEU A 64 4.48 -3.18 -17.72
CA LEU A 64 3.59 -3.53 -18.83
C LEU A 64 3.96 -2.77 -20.11
N LEU A 65 4.27 -1.47 -19.99
CA LEU A 65 4.72 -0.69 -21.14
C LEU A 65 6.03 -1.23 -21.74
N ASP A 66 6.98 -1.61 -20.90
CA ASP A 66 8.23 -2.24 -21.33
C ASP A 66 7.99 -3.56 -22.07
N MET A 67 6.93 -4.27 -21.70
CA MET A 67 6.51 -5.51 -22.36
C MET A 67 5.65 -5.26 -23.62
N GLY A 68 5.39 -4.01 -23.98
CA GLY A 68 4.55 -3.66 -25.14
C GLY A 68 3.06 -3.78 -24.87
N ILE A 69 2.64 -3.78 -23.60
CA ILE A 69 1.24 -3.93 -23.20
C ILE A 69 0.72 -2.60 -22.67
N ASN A 70 -0.45 -2.16 -23.14
CA ASN A 70 -1.10 -0.97 -22.63
C ASN A 70 -1.77 -1.28 -21.28
N PRO A 71 -1.35 -0.65 -20.16
CA PRO A 71 -1.98 -0.88 -18.86
C PRO A 71 -3.44 -0.45 -18.85
N LYS A 72 -4.26 -1.16 -18.07
CA LYS A 72 -5.64 -0.76 -17.82
C LYS A 72 -5.73 0.11 -16.58
N LEU A 73 -6.33 1.30 -16.71
CA LEU A 73 -6.74 2.07 -15.55
C LEU A 73 -8.04 1.50 -14.99
N PRO A 74 -8.05 1.09 -13.71
CA PRO A 74 -9.21 0.45 -13.12
C PRO A 74 -10.30 1.44 -12.74
N THR A 75 -11.53 0.94 -12.64
CA THR A 75 -12.57 1.59 -11.85
C THR A 75 -12.31 1.26 -10.38
N LEU A 76 -12.27 2.27 -9.52
CA LEU A 76 -12.03 2.09 -8.10
C LEU A 76 -13.33 2.25 -7.31
N SER A 77 -13.56 1.34 -6.35
CA SER A 77 -14.66 1.48 -5.41
C SER A 77 -14.40 2.63 -4.44
N GLU A 78 -15.48 3.23 -3.93
CA GLU A 78 -15.39 4.27 -2.92
C GLU A 78 -14.74 3.71 -1.64
N PRO A 79 -13.69 4.35 -1.10
CA PRO A 79 -13.06 3.90 0.14
C PRO A 79 -13.95 4.18 1.35
N ALA A 80 -13.70 3.47 2.46
CA ALA A 80 -14.30 3.80 3.75
C ALA A 80 -14.03 5.26 4.09
N ARG A 81 -15.01 5.93 4.66
CA ARG A 81 -14.97 7.37 4.98
C ARG A 81 -14.85 7.65 6.46
N ASP A 82 -15.41 6.80 7.30
CA ASP A 82 -15.51 6.99 8.74
C ASP A 82 -14.71 5.92 9.47
N PHE A 83 -14.01 6.35 10.53
CA PHE A 83 -13.14 5.51 11.35
C PHE A 83 -13.43 5.78 12.82
N ALA A 84 -13.14 4.81 13.68
CA ALA A 84 -13.43 4.93 15.11
C ALA A 84 -12.41 5.78 15.88
N GLY A 85 -11.22 5.98 15.32
CA GLY A 85 -10.15 6.75 15.95
C GLY A 85 -8.80 6.50 15.29
N LEU A 86 -7.77 7.20 15.75
CA LEU A 86 -6.40 6.96 15.28
C LEU A 86 -5.95 5.51 15.53
N PRO A 87 -6.23 4.87 16.70
CA PRO A 87 -5.89 3.47 16.90
C PRO A 87 -6.56 2.52 15.91
N ASP A 88 -7.82 2.78 15.54
CA ASP A 88 -8.55 2.01 14.55
C ASP A 88 -7.89 2.11 13.16
N ILE A 89 -7.52 3.34 12.75
CA ILE A 89 -6.80 3.57 11.49
C ILE A 89 -5.48 2.81 11.47
N ILE A 90 -4.72 2.83 12.56
CA ILE A 90 -3.44 2.10 12.66
C ILE A 90 -3.67 0.59 12.49
N ARG A 91 -4.67 0.01 13.16
CA ARG A 91 -4.99 -1.42 13.05
C ARG A 91 -5.47 -1.79 11.66
N GLN A 92 -6.33 -0.97 11.07
CA GLN A 92 -6.79 -1.20 9.69
C GLN A 92 -5.64 -1.10 8.69
N SER A 93 -4.70 -0.17 8.90
CA SER A 93 -3.50 -0.05 8.07
C SER A 93 -2.62 -1.29 8.20
N PHE A 94 -2.44 -1.82 9.41
CA PHE A 94 -1.69 -3.06 9.64
C PHE A 94 -2.32 -4.24 8.87
N ASP A 95 -3.62 -4.45 9.04
CA ASP A 95 -4.34 -5.54 8.35
C ASP A 95 -4.27 -5.38 6.82
N HIS A 96 -4.36 -4.13 6.35
CA HIS A 96 -4.24 -3.82 4.94
C HIS A 96 -2.86 -4.15 4.37
N GLU A 97 -1.79 -3.76 5.07
CA GLU A 97 -0.42 -4.07 4.64
C GLU A 97 -0.11 -5.57 4.66
N VAL A 98 -0.66 -6.31 5.62
CA VAL A 98 -0.59 -7.79 5.61
C VAL A 98 -1.24 -8.35 4.35
N LYS A 99 -2.43 -7.87 4.00
CA LYS A 99 -3.15 -8.28 2.80
C LYS A 99 -2.36 -7.97 1.53
N VAL A 100 -1.84 -6.75 1.40
CA VAL A 100 -1.04 -6.33 0.24
C VAL A 100 0.24 -7.17 0.13
N THR A 101 0.90 -7.46 1.25
CA THR A 101 2.09 -8.32 1.26
C THR A 101 1.77 -9.73 0.78
N GLN A 102 0.64 -10.29 1.18
CA GLN A 102 0.17 -11.60 0.68
C GLN A 102 -0.03 -11.55 -0.84
N GLN A 103 -0.65 -10.50 -1.37
CA GLN A 103 -0.83 -10.32 -2.81
C GLN A 103 0.50 -10.22 -3.56
N CYS A 104 1.47 -9.51 -3.02
CA CYS A 104 2.81 -9.40 -3.61
C CYS A 104 3.56 -10.74 -3.55
N ASN A 105 3.38 -11.51 -2.48
CA ASN A 105 3.93 -12.85 -2.38
C ASN A 105 3.32 -13.80 -3.43
N GLU A 106 2.01 -13.71 -3.67
CA GLU A 106 1.33 -14.45 -4.73
C GLU A 106 1.86 -14.07 -6.13
N LEU A 107 2.14 -12.79 -6.36
CA LEU A 107 2.78 -12.33 -7.61
C LEU A 107 4.15 -12.98 -7.79
N ALA A 108 4.96 -13.05 -6.74
CA ALA A 108 6.28 -13.69 -6.79
C ALA A 108 6.17 -15.18 -7.10
N ILE A 109 5.25 -15.88 -6.45
CA ILE A 109 4.99 -17.31 -6.71
C ILE A 109 4.55 -17.52 -8.16
N TYR A 110 3.64 -16.70 -8.64
CA TYR A 110 3.15 -16.75 -10.02
C TYR A 110 4.30 -16.56 -11.02
N ALA A 111 5.11 -15.52 -10.84
CA ALA A 111 6.24 -15.24 -11.72
C ALA A 111 7.27 -16.37 -11.72
N PHE A 112 7.61 -16.90 -10.55
CA PHE A 112 8.54 -18.00 -10.39
C PHE A 112 8.01 -19.28 -11.08
N THR A 113 6.74 -19.62 -10.83
CA THR A 113 6.10 -20.82 -11.39
C THR A 113 6.05 -20.77 -12.92
N ASN A 114 5.85 -19.58 -13.51
CA ASN A 114 5.84 -19.38 -14.95
C ASN A 114 7.24 -19.18 -15.56
N GLY A 115 8.29 -19.25 -14.77
CA GLY A 115 9.66 -19.03 -15.22
C GLY A 115 9.94 -17.62 -15.73
N ASN A 116 9.12 -16.64 -15.37
CA ASN A 116 9.29 -15.25 -15.78
C ASN A 116 10.09 -14.48 -14.72
N HIS A 117 11.41 -14.51 -14.84
CA HIS A 117 12.30 -13.87 -13.86
C HIS A 117 12.31 -12.35 -13.94
N LEU A 118 11.91 -11.74 -15.06
CA LEU A 118 11.70 -10.28 -15.13
C LEU A 118 10.52 -9.86 -14.27
N LEU A 119 9.41 -10.59 -14.35
CA LEU A 119 8.25 -10.37 -13.48
C LEU A 119 8.58 -10.69 -12.02
N TYR A 120 9.40 -11.71 -11.79
CA TYR A 120 9.87 -12.06 -10.45
C TYR A 120 10.70 -10.93 -9.84
N GLN A 121 11.58 -10.27 -10.60
CA GLN A 121 12.31 -9.08 -10.12
C GLN A 121 11.38 -7.95 -9.70
N LEU A 122 10.32 -7.68 -10.45
CA LEU A 122 9.31 -6.70 -10.07
C LEU A 122 8.61 -7.12 -8.77
N ALA A 123 8.23 -8.40 -8.66
CA ALA A 123 7.63 -8.92 -7.43
C ALA A 123 8.55 -8.77 -6.22
N GLN A 124 9.85 -9.00 -6.37
CA GLN A 124 10.84 -8.78 -5.32
C GLN A 124 10.97 -7.31 -4.93
N LYS A 125 10.85 -6.40 -5.87
CA LYS A 125 10.83 -4.96 -5.60
C LYS A 125 9.62 -4.59 -4.73
N TYR A 126 8.44 -5.10 -5.05
CA TYR A 126 7.25 -4.94 -4.23
C TYR A 126 7.42 -5.53 -2.82
N LEU A 127 7.99 -6.73 -2.72
CA LEU A 127 8.19 -7.39 -1.43
C LEU A 127 9.21 -6.66 -0.55
N THR A 128 10.25 -6.08 -1.13
CA THR A 128 11.21 -5.23 -0.39
C THR A 128 10.50 -4.02 0.21
N GLU A 129 9.66 -3.36 -0.56
CA GLU A 129 8.84 -2.24 -0.08
C GLU A 129 7.85 -2.68 1.00
N GLN A 130 7.17 -3.82 0.79
CA GLN A 130 6.20 -4.35 1.76
C GLN A 130 6.85 -4.72 3.11
N GLN A 131 8.09 -5.17 3.13
CA GLN A 131 8.82 -5.40 4.37
C GLN A 131 8.99 -4.10 5.16
N GLU A 132 9.29 -3.00 4.50
CA GLU A 132 9.41 -1.68 5.13
C GLU A 132 8.04 -1.18 5.63
N GLU A 133 7.00 -1.30 4.81
CA GLU A 133 5.64 -0.89 5.18
C GLU A 133 5.11 -1.69 6.38
N LEU A 134 5.29 -3.01 6.39
CA LEU A 134 4.94 -3.84 7.54
C LEU A 134 5.69 -3.42 8.81
N GLY A 135 6.97 -3.12 8.70
CA GLY A 135 7.79 -2.64 9.83
C GLY A 135 7.27 -1.32 10.40
N LYS A 136 6.87 -0.39 9.53
CA LYS A 136 6.30 0.91 9.94
C LYS A 136 4.99 0.72 10.72
N VAL A 137 4.03 -0.01 10.15
CA VAL A 137 2.72 -0.20 10.79
C VAL A 137 2.83 -1.07 12.05
N GLN A 138 3.74 -2.05 12.08
CA GLN A 138 4.03 -2.83 13.29
C GLN A 138 4.52 -1.93 14.42
N THR A 139 5.44 -1.03 14.12
CA THR A 139 5.94 -0.05 15.11
C THR A 139 4.81 0.80 15.69
N LEU A 140 3.85 1.22 14.87
CA LEU A 140 2.70 1.99 15.35
C LEU A 140 1.79 1.15 16.27
N VAL A 141 1.53 -0.10 15.91
CA VAL A 141 0.78 -1.03 16.76
C VAL A 141 1.51 -1.24 18.09
N ASP A 142 2.81 -1.46 18.06
CA ASP A 142 3.62 -1.66 19.27
C ASP A 142 3.57 -0.43 20.19
N LYS A 143 3.56 0.78 19.62
CA LYS A 143 3.41 2.02 20.41
C LYS A 143 2.05 2.12 21.10
N LEU A 144 0.97 1.72 20.44
CA LEU A 144 -0.35 1.65 21.06
C LEU A 144 -0.36 0.69 22.25
N VAL A 145 0.28 -0.47 22.10
CA VAL A 145 0.39 -1.46 23.18
C VAL A 145 1.24 -0.94 24.33
N ALA A 146 2.39 -0.32 24.02
CA ALA A 146 3.36 0.13 25.04
C ALA A 146 2.90 1.36 25.81
N PHE A 147 2.26 2.34 25.15
CA PHE A 147 1.98 3.65 25.71
C PHE A 147 0.48 3.94 25.91
N GLY A 148 -0.39 3.07 25.40
CA GLY A 148 -1.84 3.21 25.54
C GLY A 148 -2.49 4.04 24.44
N GLU A 149 -3.79 4.21 24.59
CA GLU A 149 -4.66 4.86 23.61
C GLU A 149 -5.44 6.05 24.21
N ASP A 150 -5.00 6.55 25.36
CA ASP A 150 -5.60 7.74 25.94
C ASP A 150 -5.27 9.01 25.12
N PRO A 151 -6.02 10.09 25.28
CA PRO A 151 -5.86 11.29 24.47
C PRO A 151 -4.46 11.90 24.50
N ILE A 152 -3.72 11.80 25.61
CA ILE A 152 -2.37 12.35 25.72
C ILE A 152 -1.39 11.46 24.94
N ALA A 153 -1.47 10.13 25.10
CA ALA A 153 -0.64 9.20 24.36
C ALA A 153 -0.84 9.37 22.83
N LEU A 154 -2.10 9.51 22.38
CA LEU A 154 -2.40 9.73 20.97
C LEU A 154 -1.88 11.08 20.46
N LYS A 155 -1.94 12.13 21.27
CA LYS A 155 -1.38 13.42 20.91
C LYS A 155 0.14 13.35 20.77
N MET A 156 0.82 12.63 21.66
CA MET A 156 2.27 12.41 21.57
C MET A 156 2.63 11.65 20.30
N LEU A 157 1.88 10.59 19.99
CA LEU A 157 2.08 9.82 18.75
C LEU A 157 1.88 10.69 17.51
N ASP A 158 0.83 11.50 17.47
CA ASP A 158 0.59 12.44 16.38
C ASP A 158 1.75 13.43 16.22
N ASN A 159 2.30 13.94 17.32
CA ASN A 159 3.45 14.83 17.26
C ASN A 159 4.71 14.15 16.70
N GLU A 160 4.95 12.89 17.03
CA GLU A 160 6.05 12.13 16.45
C GLU A 160 5.91 11.97 14.93
N LEU A 161 4.68 11.83 14.43
CA LEU A 161 4.39 11.66 13.01
C LEU A 161 4.51 12.94 12.18
N LYS A 162 4.70 14.10 12.82
CA LYS A 162 4.92 15.37 12.11
C LYS A 162 6.28 15.50 11.44
N SER A 163 7.24 14.75 11.88
CA SER A 163 8.62 14.84 11.37
C SER A 163 8.89 14.03 10.11
#